data_b75fcb2f64d41ad9a958c0fb832c7c7c
#
_entry.id   b75fcb2f64d41ad9a958c0fb832c7c7c
#
_cell.length_a   1.000
_cell.length_b   1.000
_cell.length_c   1.000
_cell.angle_alpha   90.00
_cell.angle_beta   90.00
_cell.angle_gamma   90.00
#
_symmetry.space_group_name_H-M   'P 1'
#
loop_
_entity.id
_entity.type
_entity.pdbx_description
1 polymer ?
#
loop_
_entity_poly.entity_id
_entity_poly.type
_entity_poly.pdbx_seq_one_letter_code
_entity_poly.pdbx_strand_id
1 'polypeptide(L)'
;FKIRVSFLEIHNEQINDLLQLSKKMNEENFKPRSKTAINESSISIRENSKGNIVLNGLSEEEVQSAKEIYTYLEQGSLARQTASTNMNATSSRSHAIFTISIDRTSLIVEECAASGQTCGKFHLVDLAGSERIKKTKAEGLRMREGININKGLLALGNVISSLGDPAKQSAHVHIPYRDSKLTRILQDSLGGNSYTAMIACVS
;
A
#
# COMPACT_ATOMS: atom_id res chain seq x y z
N PHE A 1 -8.96 20.13 -11.19
CA PHE A 1 -8.31 18.91 -10.70
C PHE A 1 -7.82 19.14 -9.28
N LYS A 2 -8.00 18.15 -8.44
CA LYS A 2 -7.40 18.08 -7.11
C LYS A 2 -6.51 16.84 -7.08
N ILE A 3 -5.23 17.01 -6.75
CA ILE A 3 -4.25 15.91 -6.71
C ILE A 3 -3.83 15.72 -5.27
N ARG A 4 -3.85 14.47 -4.80
CA ARG A 4 -3.46 14.10 -3.44
C ARG A 4 -2.48 12.93 -3.51
N VAL A 5 -1.57 12.88 -2.56
CA VAL A 5 -0.63 11.77 -2.39
C VAL A 5 -0.78 11.14 -1.03
N SER A 6 -0.56 9.84 -0.96
CA SER A 6 -0.42 9.10 0.28
C SER A 6 0.70 8.08 0.15
N PHE A 7 1.35 7.75 1.26
CA PHE A 7 2.44 6.80 1.27
C PHE A 7 2.35 5.89 2.49
N LEU A 8 2.15 4.62 2.26
CA LEU A 8 2.04 3.62 3.32
C LEU A 8 3.07 2.51 3.18
N GLU A 9 3.37 1.89 4.29
CA GLU A 9 4.18 0.68 4.40
C GLU A 9 3.32 -0.45 5.01
N ILE A 10 3.47 -1.66 4.48
CA ILE A 10 2.92 -2.88 5.08
C ILE A 10 4.09 -3.73 5.58
N HIS A 11 4.22 -3.83 6.89
CA HIS A 11 5.22 -4.65 7.55
C HIS A 11 4.54 -5.59 8.55
N ASN A 12 4.76 -6.89 8.41
CA ASN A 12 4.18 -7.90 9.31
C ASN A 12 2.64 -7.78 9.44
N GLU A 13 1.93 -7.56 8.32
CA GLU A 13 0.49 -7.32 8.26
C GLU A 13 0.02 -6.08 9.07
N GLN A 14 0.91 -5.14 9.38
CA GLN A 14 0.58 -3.84 9.95
C GLN A 14 0.78 -2.76 8.90
N ILE A 15 -0.11 -1.77 8.88
CA ILE A 15 -0.03 -0.64 7.96
C ILE A 15 0.51 0.55 8.74
N ASN A 16 1.59 1.14 8.24
CA ASN A 16 2.21 2.34 8.76
C ASN A 16 2.04 3.49 7.76
N ASP A 17 1.72 4.68 8.24
CA ASP A 17 1.67 5.90 7.44
C ASP A 17 3.05 6.54 7.41
N LEU A 18 3.70 6.51 6.26
CA LEU A 18 5.06 7.05 6.10
C LEU A 18 5.08 8.58 6.05
N LEU A 19 4.00 9.24 5.60
CA LEU A 19 3.92 10.70 5.59
C LEU A 19 3.70 11.24 7.01
N GLN A 20 2.85 10.59 7.79
CA GLN A 20 2.67 10.95 9.21
C GLN A 20 3.95 10.71 10.00
N LEU A 21 4.65 9.60 9.74
CA LEU A 21 5.92 9.28 10.39
C LEU A 21 6.99 10.32 10.07
N SER A 22 7.13 10.74 8.80
CA SER A 22 8.09 11.77 8.40
C SER A 22 7.83 13.12 9.07
N LYS A 23 6.56 13.54 9.21
CA LYS A 23 6.19 14.76 9.93
C LYS A 23 6.62 14.69 11.40
N LYS A 24 6.32 13.59 12.08
CA LYS A 24 6.75 13.39 13.48
C LYS A 24 8.26 13.40 13.65
N MET A 25 9.02 12.90 12.69
CA MET A 25 10.49 12.89 12.74
C MET A 25 11.10 14.29 12.59
N ASN A 26 10.41 15.20 11.92
CA ASN A 26 10.85 16.59 11.75
C ASN A 26 10.51 17.50 12.95
N GLU A 27 9.74 17.01 13.93
CA GLU A 27 9.48 17.72 15.18
C GLU A 27 10.71 17.63 16.10
N GLU A 28 11.22 18.76 16.61
CA GLU A 28 12.48 18.89 17.37
C GLU A 28 12.58 17.99 18.63
N ASN A 29 11.49 17.41 19.08
CA ASN A 29 11.40 16.55 20.28
C ASN A 29 11.12 15.07 19.97
N PHE A 30 11.22 14.63 18.73
CA PHE A 30 10.95 13.23 18.39
C PHE A 30 12.04 12.30 18.96
N LYS A 31 11.78 11.71 20.11
CA LYS A 31 12.50 10.51 20.58
C LYS A 31 11.70 9.30 20.12
N PRO A 32 12.28 8.38 19.33
CA PRO A 32 11.59 7.14 18.96
C PRO A 32 11.27 6.36 20.24
N ARG A 33 10.07 6.55 20.76
CA ARG A 33 9.55 5.78 21.87
C ARG A 33 9.18 4.40 21.38
N SER A 34 9.38 3.40 22.26
CA SER A 34 9.01 2.00 22.18
C SER A 34 7.84 1.67 21.24
N LYS A 35 7.82 0.45 20.69
CA LYS A 35 6.88 -0.14 19.71
C LYS A 35 5.38 0.20 19.88
N THR A 36 4.97 0.73 21.03
CA THR A 36 3.58 1.08 21.35
C THR A 36 3.16 2.50 20.90
N ALA A 37 4.09 3.40 20.63
CA ALA A 37 3.79 4.81 20.33
C ALA A 37 3.48 5.10 18.84
N ILE A 38 3.68 4.13 17.95
CA ILE A 38 3.41 4.27 16.49
C ILE A 38 1.94 3.99 16.17
N ASN A 39 1.16 3.43 17.10
CA ASN A 39 -0.19 2.92 16.89
C ASN A 39 -1.33 3.86 17.32
N GLU A 40 -1.14 5.19 17.34
CA GLU A 40 -2.22 6.10 17.79
C GLU A 40 -3.36 6.31 16.76
N SER A 41 -3.19 5.93 15.51
CA SER A 41 -4.31 5.81 14.56
C SER A 41 -4.21 4.48 13.81
N SER A 42 -5.02 3.49 14.20
CA SER A 42 -5.08 2.24 13.48
C SER A 42 -5.70 2.46 12.09
N ILE A 43 -4.87 2.42 11.03
CA ILE A 43 -5.36 2.47 9.66
C ILE A 43 -6.24 1.25 9.42
N SER A 44 -7.50 1.49 9.05
CA SER A 44 -8.46 0.44 8.76
C SER A 44 -8.81 0.38 7.28
N ILE A 45 -8.86 -0.84 6.73
CA ILE A 45 -9.28 -1.09 5.36
C ILE A 45 -10.78 -1.29 5.36
N ARG A 46 -11.51 -0.47 4.60
CA ARG A 46 -12.96 -0.58 4.43
C ARG A 46 -13.32 -0.62 2.95
N GLU A 47 -14.48 -1.14 2.66
CA GLU A 47 -15.11 -1.10 1.35
C GLU A 47 -16.26 -0.10 1.42
N ASN A 48 -16.30 0.83 0.47
CA ASN A 48 -17.38 1.81 0.40
C ASN A 48 -18.62 1.21 -0.30
N SER A 49 -19.72 1.96 -0.35
CA SER A 49 -20.96 1.53 -0.98
C SER A 49 -20.85 1.23 -2.49
N LYS A 50 -19.77 1.67 -3.14
CA LYS A 50 -19.47 1.41 -4.56
C LYS A 50 -18.52 0.23 -4.75
N GLY A 51 -18.13 -0.49 -3.67
CA GLY A 51 -17.19 -1.61 -3.73
C GLY A 51 -15.72 -1.21 -3.75
N ASN A 52 -15.38 0.08 -3.71
CA ASN A 52 -13.98 0.53 -3.75
C ASN A 52 -13.33 0.45 -2.36
N ILE A 53 -12.05 0.10 -2.35
CA ILE A 53 -11.27 0.04 -1.12
C ILE A 53 -10.88 1.45 -0.64
N VAL A 54 -11.14 1.72 0.64
CA VAL A 54 -10.84 2.97 1.33
C VAL A 54 -10.00 2.68 2.56
N LEU A 55 -8.95 3.47 2.76
CA LEU A 55 -8.04 3.40 3.92
C LEU A 55 -8.38 4.52 4.89
N ASN A 56 -9.13 4.22 5.94
CA ASN A 56 -9.47 5.20 6.96
C ASN A 56 -8.30 5.39 7.93
N GLY A 57 -7.94 6.63 8.20
CA GLY A 57 -6.83 7.00 9.08
C GLY A 57 -5.47 7.13 8.38
N LEU A 58 -5.40 6.92 7.05
CA LEU A 58 -4.22 7.21 6.25
C LEU A 58 -4.18 8.69 5.87
N SER A 59 -3.03 9.34 6.02
CA SER A 59 -2.83 10.73 5.61
C SER A 59 -2.84 10.86 4.08
N GLU A 60 -3.57 11.86 3.60
CA GLU A 60 -3.57 12.27 2.19
C GLU A 60 -3.15 13.74 2.13
N GLU A 61 -2.09 14.05 1.40
CA GLU A 61 -1.55 15.40 1.25
C GLU A 61 -1.90 15.96 -0.12
N GLU A 62 -2.49 17.15 -0.15
CA GLU A 62 -2.80 17.84 -1.40
C GLU A 62 -1.52 18.43 -2.00
N VAL A 63 -1.33 18.25 -3.30
CA VAL A 63 -0.14 18.69 -4.03
C VAL A 63 -0.53 19.49 -5.27
N GLN A 64 0.29 20.49 -5.59
CA GLN A 64 0.06 21.40 -6.71
C GLN A 64 1.14 21.29 -7.78
N SER A 65 2.22 20.57 -7.51
CA SER A 65 3.35 20.44 -8.44
C SER A 65 3.99 19.04 -8.39
N ALA A 66 4.63 18.64 -9.48
CA ALA A 66 5.43 17.43 -9.51
C ALA A 66 6.57 17.46 -8.48
N LYS A 67 7.14 18.63 -8.21
CA LYS A 67 8.19 18.81 -7.22
C LYS A 67 7.71 18.43 -5.81
N GLU A 68 6.49 18.81 -5.44
CA GLU A 68 5.90 18.43 -4.16
C GLU A 68 5.67 16.91 -4.05
N ILE A 69 5.24 16.27 -5.15
CA ILE A 69 5.10 14.81 -5.20
C ILE A 69 6.43 14.13 -4.90
N TYR A 70 7.52 14.57 -5.54
CA TYR A 70 8.87 14.05 -5.28
C TYR A 70 9.32 14.30 -3.83
N THR A 71 9.03 15.48 -3.27
CA THR A 71 9.36 15.81 -1.88
C THR A 71 8.69 14.83 -0.91
N TYR A 72 7.39 14.55 -1.08
CA TYR A 72 6.69 13.58 -0.23
C TYR A 72 7.21 12.15 -0.42
N LEU A 73 7.56 11.76 -1.65
CA LEU A 73 8.17 10.46 -1.91
C LEU A 73 9.52 10.30 -1.20
N GLU A 74 10.39 11.32 -1.27
CA GLU A 74 11.69 11.33 -0.59
C GLU A 74 11.54 11.30 0.94
N GLN A 75 10.67 12.14 1.50
CA GLN A 75 10.42 12.19 2.94
C GLN A 75 9.89 10.85 3.48
N GLY A 76 8.93 10.24 2.82
CA GLY A 76 8.40 8.94 3.23
C GLY A 76 9.43 7.81 3.05
N SER A 77 10.27 7.86 2.01
CA SER A 77 11.35 6.90 1.80
C SER A 77 12.41 7.01 2.91
N LEU A 78 12.77 8.21 3.33
CA LEU A 78 13.68 8.45 4.44
C LEU A 78 13.08 7.95 5.77
N ALA A 79 11.80 8.22 6.01
CA ALA A 79 11.08 7.73 7.19
C ALA A 79 11.08 6.19 7.24
N ARG A 80 10.83 5.52 6.10
CA ARG A 80 10.90 4.05 5.97
C ARG A 80 12.30 3.53 6.32
N GLN A 81 13.37 4.15 5.81
CA GLN A 81 14.75 3.76 6.09
C GLN A 81 15.10 3.91 7.58
N THR A 82 14.73 5.04 8.17
CA THR A 82 15.05 5.32 9.58
C THR A 82 14.30 4.41 10.53
N ALA A 83 13.03 4.11 10.24
CA ALA A 83 12.25 3.14 11.01
C ALA A 83 12.88 1.74 10.93
N SER A 84 13.43 1.36 9.77
CA SER A 84 14.08 0.06 9.56
C SER A 84 15.37 -0.12 10.38
N THR A 85 16.19 0.92 10.53
CA THR A 85 17.44 0.85 11.32
C THR A 85 17.16 0.62 12.80
N ASN A 86 16.09 1.21 13.34
CA ASN A 86 15.69 1.06 14.74
C ASN A 86 15.05 -0.29 15.07
N MET A 87 14.55 -1.03 14.07
CA MET A 87 13.76 -2.27 14.27
C MET A 87 14.35 -3.52 13.63
N ASN A 88 15.58 -3.48 13.06
CA ASN A 88 16.13 -4.55 12.22
C ASN A 88 15.22 -4.95 11.02
N ALA A 89 14.25 -4.12 10.68
CA ALA A 89 13.41 -4.31 9.52
C ALA A 89 14.10 -3.68 8.32
N THR A 90 14.60 -4.49 7.42
CA THR A 90 15.19 -4.02 6.16
C THR A 90 14.04 -3.68 5.20
N SER A 91 14.21 -2.69 4.32
CA SER A 91 13.24 -2.38 3.23
C SER A 91 12.87 -3.60 2.39
N SER A 92 13.73 -4.63 2.35
CA SER A 92 13.45 -5.93 1.73
C SER A 92 12.36 -6.75 2.44
N ARG A 93 11.87 -6.32 3.62
CA ARG A 93 10.89 -7.06 4.43
C ARG A 93 9.55 -6.38 4.58
N SER A 94 9.35 -5.26 3.95
CA SER A 94 8.10 -4.53 3.94
C SER A 94 7.68 -4.17 2.53
N HIS A 95 6.38 -4.09 2.27
CA HIS A 95 5.83 -3.55 1.02
C HIS A 95 5.58 -2.05 1.21
N ALA A 96 5.90 -1.25 0.20
CA ALA A 96 5.61 0.18 0.21
C ALA A 96 4.67 0.53 -0.94
N ILE A 97 3.65 1.33 -0.68
CA ILE A 97 2.67 1.77 -1.67
C ILE A 97 2.57 3.28 -1.63
N PHE A 98 3.06 3.94 -2.68
CA PHE A 98 2.87 5.36 -2.92
C PHE A 98 1.70 5.54 -3.88
N THR A 99 0.70 6.32 -3.48
CA THR A 99 -0.52 6.51 -4.25
C THR A 99 -0.68 7.98 -4.64
N ILE A 100 -0.96 8.22 -5.91
CA ILE A 100 -1.37 9.53 -6.44
C ILE A 100 -2.86 9.41 -6.78
N SER A 101 -3.70 10.21 -6.12
CA SER A 101 -5.14 10.29 -6.37
C SER A 101 -5.46 11.59 -7.11
N ILE A 102 -6.22 11.49 -8.19
CA ILE A 102 -6.60 12.63 -9.04
C ILE A 102 -8.11 12.71 -9.08
N ASP A 103 -8.65 13.78 -8.52
CA ASP A 103 -10.08 14.08 -8.60
C ASP A 103 -10.30 15.17 -9.66
N ARG A 104 -11.13 14.85 -10.64
CA ARG A 104 -11.58 15.79 -11.67
C ARG A 104 -13.04 16.13 -11.42
N THR A 105 -13.36 17.40 -11.24
CA THR A 105 -14.72 17.90 -11.22
C THR A 105 -14.97 18.62 -12.55
N SER A 106 -16.00 18.20 -13.31
CA SER A 106 -16.43 18.95 -14.50
C SER A 106 -17.17 20.20 -14.06
N LEU A 107 -16.80 21.36 -14.64
CA LEU A 107 -17.52 22.61 -14.43
C LEU A 107 -18.79 22.71 -15.34
N ILE A 108 -18.90 21.83 -16.33
CA ILE A 108 -20.04 21.77 -17.22
C ILE A 108 -21.01 20.72 -16.67
N VAL A 109 -22.07 21.18 -16.03
CA VAL A 109 -23.20 20.36 -15.63
C VAL A 109 -24.14 20.32 -16.83
N GLU A 110 -24.03 19.31 -17.69
CA GLU A 110 -25.14 18.96 -18.59
C GLU A 110 -26.26 18.40 -17.72
N GLU A 111 -27.48 18.91 -17.89
CA GLU A 111 -28.66 18.66 -17.05
C GLU A 111 -29.07 17.18 -16.90
N CYS A 112 -28.36 16.25 -17.52
CA CYS A 112 -28.67 14.80 -17.52
C CYS A 112 -27.56 13.88 -17.02
N ALA A 113 -26.39 14.38 -16.59
CA ALA A 113 -25.28 13.52 -16.12
C ALA A 113 -25.16 13.58 -14.60
N ALA A 114 -25.37 12.45 -13.94
CA ALA A 114 -25.07 12.27 -12.53
C ALA A 114 -23.62 12.71 -12.23
N SER A 115 -23.45 13.66 -11.34
CA SER A 115 -22.21 14.27 -10.79
C SER A 115 -20.96 14.06 -11.66
N GLY A 116 -20.55 15.09 -12.40
CA GLY A 116 -19.35 15.09 -13.26
C GLY A 116 -18.01 14.96 -12.53
N GLN A 117 -17.96 14.17 -11.46
CA GLN A 117 -16.75 13.90 -10.70
C GLN A 117 -16.16 12.55 -11.11
N THR A 118 -14.92 12.58 -11.62
CA THR A 118 -14.15 11.40 -11.97
C THR A 118 -12.94 11.33 -11.05
N CYS A 119 -12.71 10.15 -10.45
CA CYS A 119 -11.55 9.90 -9.60
C CYS A 119 -10.69 8.81 -10.25
N GLY A 120 -9.38 9.08 -10.36
CA GLY A 120 -8.36 8.12 -10.77
C GLY A 120 -7.33 7.93 -9.68
N LYS A 121 -6.79 6.70 -9.54
CA LYS A 121 -5.70 6.40 -8.63
C LYS A 121 -4.54 5.76 -9.39
N PHE A 122 -3.33 6.18 -9.07
CA PHE A 122 -2.11 5.59 -9.59
C PHE A 122 -1.27 5.09 -8.41
N HIS A 123 -1.02 3.77 -8.37
CA HIS A 123 -0.25 3.13 -7.32
C HIS A 123 1.14 2.77 -7.83
N LEU A 124 2.19 3.21 -7.13
CA LEU A 124 3.57 2.76 -7.27
C LEU A 124 3.85 1.82 -6.09
N VAL A 125 4.12 0.55 -6.39
CA VAL A 125 4.24 -0.51 -5.39
C VAL A 125 5.66 -1.09 -5.42
N ASP A 126 6.37 -0.96 -4.29
CA ASP A 126 7.64 -1.63 -4.03
C ASP A 126 7.37 -2.82 -3.11
N LEU A 127 7.49 -4.04 -3.64
CA LEU A 127 7.20 -5.27 -2.92
C LEU A 127 8.40 -5.70 -2.05
N ALA A 128 8.11 -6.35 -0.94
CA ALA A 128 9.12 -7.03 -0.15
C ALA A 128 9.83 -8.13 -0.95
N GLY A 129 11.04 -8.50 -0.54
CA GLY A 129 11.80 -9.56 -1.18
C GLY A 129 11.11 -10.93 -1.10
N SER A 130 11.28 -11.72 -2.15
CA SER A 130 10.72 -13.07 -2.28
C SER A 130 11.65 -14.17 -1.79
N GLU A 131 12.72 -13.84 -1.09
CA GLU A 131 13.75 -14.77 -0.64
C GLU A 131 13.18 -15.85 0.31
N ARG A 132 13.68 -17.08 0.15
CA ARG A 132 13.26 -18.22 0.97
C ARG A 132 13.85 -18.12 2.39
N ILE A 133 13.00 -18.17 3.42
CA ILE A 133 13.38 -18.14 4.83
C ILE A 133 14.43 -19.22 5.18
N LYS A 134 14.33 -20.41 4.58
CA LYS A 134 15.28 -21.50 4.80
C LYS A 134 16.74 -21.16 4.45
N LYS A 135 16.96 -20.20 3.54
CA LYS A 135 18.31 -19.74 3.19
C LYS A 135 18.88 -18.73 4.19
N THR A 136 18.03 -18.07 5.00
CA THR A 136 18.45 -16.99 5.92
C THR A 136 18.87 -17.50 7.30
N LYS A 137 18.73 -18.82 7.60
CA LYS A 137 19.00 -19.43 8.92
C LYS A 137 18.35 -18.63 10.09
N ALA A 138 17.21 -18.00 9.83
CA ALA A 138 16.51 -17.19 10.81
C ALA A 138 15.80 -18.07 11.84
N GLU A 139 15.95 -17.73 13.13
CA GLU A 139 15.31 -18.43 14.26
C GLU A 139 14.38 -17.47 15.03
N GLY A 140 13.40 -18.02 15.75
CA GLY A 140 12.52 -17.30 16.66
C GLY A 140 11.67 -16.22 15.99
N LEU A 141 11.77 -14.97 16.45
CA LEU A 141 10.97 -13.84 15.96
C LEU A 141 11.21 -13.52 14.49
N ARG A 142 12.46 -13.63 14.01
CA ARG A 142 12.83 -13.40 12.62
C ARG A 142 12.21 -14.44 11.67
N MET A 143 12.08 -15.68 12.12
CA MET A 143 11.40 -16.72 11.36
C MET A 143 9.90 -16.42 11.21
N ARG A 144 9.22 -15.96 12.28
CA ARG A 144 7.80 -15.56 12.22
C ARG A 144 7.59 -14.35 11.30
N GLU A 145 8.47 -13.36 11.37
CA GLU A 145 8.46 -12.20 10.47
C GLU A 145 8.57 -12.62 9.01
N GLY A 146 9.56 -13.45 8.66
CA GLY A 146 9.72 -13.97 7.30
C GLY A 146 8.52 -14.77 6.81
N ILE A 147 7.86 -15.54 7.68
CA ILE A 147 6.61 -16.26 7.34
C ILE A 147 5.50 -15.26 6.97
N ASN A 148 5.34 -14.17 7.73
CA ASN A 148 4.32 -13.16 7.47
C ASN A 148 4.58 -12.38 6.17
N ILE A 149 5.83 -12.04 5.88
CA ILE A 149 6.21 -11.37 4.62
C ILE A 149 5.87 -12.28 3.43
N ASN A 150 6.31 -13.53 3.48
CA ASN A 150 6.04 -14.49 2.41
C ASN A 150 4.55 -14.81 2.28
N LYS A 151 3.76 -14.70 3.37
CA LYS A 151 2.31 -14.86 3.33
C LYS A 151 1.66 -13.81 2.44
N GLY A 152 2.08 -12.55 2.52
CA GLY A 152 1.57 -11.47 1.67
C GLY A 152 1.86 -11.72 0.18
N LEU A 153 3.10 -12.13 -0.16
CA LEU A 153 3.48 -12.48 -1.53
C LEU A 153 2.79 -13.75 -2.03
N LEU A 154 2.61 -14.76 -1.18
CA LEU A 154 1.86 -15.97 -1.53
C LEU A 154 0.40 -15.64 -1.81
N ALA A 155 -0.24 -14.81 -0.98
CA ALA A 155 -1.61 -14.36 -1.20
C ALA A 155 -1.72 -13.60 -2.53
N LEU A 156 -0.73 -12.73 -2.86
CA LEU A 156 -0.67 -12.05 -4.14
C LEU A 156 -0.58 -13.05 -5.31
N GLY A 157 0.28 -14.05 -5.21
CA GLY A 157 0.39 -15.12 -6.21
C GLY A 157 -0.91 -15.89 -6.39
N ASN A 158 -1.61 -16.22 -5.30
CA ASN A 158 -2.90 -16.90 -5.33
C ASN A 158 -3.99 -16.07 -6.01
N VAL A 159 -4.03 -14.76 -5.74
CA VAL A 159 -4.96 -13.83 -6.39
C VAL A 159 -4.69 -13.78 -7.89
N ILE A 160 -3.43 -13.57 -8.31
CA ILE A 160 -3.05 -13.50 -9.72
C ILE A 160 -3.37 -14.82 -10.44
N SER A 161 -3.03 -15.97 -9.81
CA SER A 161 -3.34 -17.28 -10.38
C SER A 161 -4.85 -17.51 -10.51
N SER A 162 -5.65 -17.03 -9.54
CA SER A 162 -7.11 -17.15 -9.60
C SER A 162 -7.70 -16.26 -10.68
N LEU A 163 -7.15 -15.08 -10.92
CA LEU A 163 -7.55 -14.17 -11.99
C LEU A 163 -7.15 -14.67 -13.37
N GLY A 164 -6.02 -15.36 -13.49
CA GLY A 164 -5.51 -15.90 -14.75
C GLY A 164 -6.09 -17.25 -15.15
N ASP A 165 -6.85 -17.93 -14.30
CA ASP A 165 -7.42 -19.24 -14.56
C ASP A 165 -8.80 -19.16 -15.26
N PRO A 166 -8.92 -19.52 -16.55
CA PRO A 166 -10.19 -19.46 -17.29
C PRO A 166 -11.30 -20.30 -16.65
N ALA A 167 -10.95 -21.44 -16.04
CA ALA A 167 -11.91 -22.32 -15.38
C ALA A 167 -12.52 -21.66 -14.15
N LYS A 168 -11.73 -20.87 -13.41
CA LYS A 168 -12.20 -20.12 -12.24
C LYS A 168 -13.02 -18.89 -12.61
N GLN A 169 -12.71 -18.24 -13.72
CA GLN A 169 -13.49 -17.10 -14.24
C GLN A 169 -14.90 -17.52 -14.61
N SER A 170 -15.07 -18.67 -15.30
CA SER A 170 -16.38 -19.18 -15.70
C SER A 170 -17.25 -19.66 -14.52
N ALA A 171 -16.63 -20.11 -13.44
CA ALA A 171 -17.30 -20.68 -12.26
C ALA A 171 -17.63 -19.63 -11.17
N HIS A 172 -17.42 -18.36 -11.38
CA HIS A 172 -17.58 -17.29 -10.36
C HIS A 172 -16.90 -17.62 -9.03
N VAL A 173 -15.70 -18.22 -9.10
CA VAL A 173 -14.95 -18.62 -7.92
C VAL A 173 -14.48 -17.38 -7.14
N HIS A 174 -14.62 -17.45 -5.82
CA HIS A 174 -14.15 -16.41 -4.93
C HIS A 174 -12.63 -16.17 -5.06
N ILE A 175 -12.23 -14.93 -5.36
CA ILE A 175 -10.83 -14.52 -5.42
C ILE A 175 -10.37 -14.11 -4.02
N PRO A 176 -9.25 -14.68 -3.51
CA PRO A 176 -8.87 -14.55 -2.10
C PRO A 176 -8.17 -13.20 -1.78
N TYR A 177 -8.80 -12.07 -2.09
CA TYR A 177 -8.23 -10.75 -1.79
C TYR A 177 -8.04 -10.49 -0.29
N ARG A 178 -8.84 -11.17 0.56
CA ARG A 178 -8.84 -10.94 2.02
C ARG A 178 -7.75 -11.70 2.78
N ASP A 179 -6.93 -12.51 2.09
CA ASP A 179 -5.90 -13.33 2.71
C ASP A 179 -4.70 -12.51 3.22
N SER A 180 -4.48 -11.28 2.66
CA SER A 180 -3.49 -10.34 3.16
C SER A 180 -3.96 -8.89 3.02
N LYS A 181 -3.38 -7.99 3.81
CA LYS A 181 -3.65 -6.55 3.66
C LYS A 181 -3.17 -6.03 2.31
N LEU A 182 -2.05 -6.55 1.80
CA LEU A 182 -1.52 -6.21 0.47
C LEU A 182 -2.55 -6.46 -0.63
N THR A 183 -3.06 -7.70 -0.72
CA THR A 183 -4.04 -8.07 -1.75
C THR A 183 -5.35 -7.33 -1.61
N ARG A 184 -5.76 -7.03 -0.37
CA ARG A 184 -6.97 -6.27 -0.12
C ARG A 184 -6.85 -4.80 -0.52
N ILE A 185 -5.70 -4.15 -0.26
CA ILE A 185 -5.45 -2.76 -0.68
C ILE A 185 -5.35 -2.66 -2.20
N LEU A 186 -4.73 -3.66 -2.84
CA LEU A 186 -4.54 -3.70 -4.28
C LEU A 186 -5.72 -4.35 -5.04
N GLN A 187 -6.83 -4.65 -4.38
CA GLN A 187 -7.99 -5.34 -4.99
C GLN A 187 -8.47 -4.62 -6.25
N ASP A 188 -8.61 -3.29 -6.22
CA ASP A 188 -9.07 -2.50 -7.36
C ASP A 188 -8.04 -2.53 -8.51
N SER A 189 -6.75 -2.73 -8.21
CA SER A 189 -5.66 -2.85 -9.18
C SER A 189 -5.50 -4.26 -9.75
N LEU A 190 -5.99 -5.28 -9.04
CA LEU A 190 -5.85 -6.68 -9.42
C LEU A 190 -7.21 -7.23 -9.91
N GLY A 191 -7.49 -7.08 -11.20
CA GLY A 191 -8.73 -7.57 -11.80
C GLY A 191 -9.95 -6.69 -11.63
N GLY A 192 -9.79 -5.46 -11.10
CA GLY A 192 -10.82 -4.42 -11.05
C GLY A 192 -10.79 -3.50 -12.26
N ASN A 193 -11.31 -2.28 -12.11
CA ASN A 193 -11.32 -1.25 -13.15
C ASN A 193 -9.97 -0.52 -13.23
N SER A 194 -8.91 -1.21 -13.63
CA SER A 194 -7.55 -0.67 -13.67
C SER A 194 -6.66 -1.37 -14.70
N TYR A 195 -5.56 -0.70 -15.05
CA TYR A 195 -4.45 -1.28 -15.78
C TYR A 195 -3.30 -1.52 -14.82
N THR A 196 -2.79 -2.75 -14.78
CA THR A 196 -1.69 -3.13 -13.88
C THR A 196 -0.53 -3.72 -14.67
N ALA A 197 0.68 -3.19 -14.41
CA ALA A 197 1.94 -3.74 -14.92
C ALA A 197 2.76 -4.28 -13.74
N MET A 198 3.37 -5.45 -13.93
CA MET A 198 4.27 -6.07 -12.96
C MET A 198 5.67 -6.17 -13.58
N ILE A 199 6.67 -5.67 -12.86
CA ILE A 199 8.09 -5.76 -13.25
C ILE A 199 8.76 -6.77 -12.33
N ALA A 200 9.31 -7.83 -12.91
CA ALA A 200 10.04 -8.85 -12.19
C ALA A 200 11.52 -8.84 -12.61
N CYS A 201 12.42 -8.72 -11.63
CA CYS A 201 13.84 -8.86 -11.83
C CYS A 201 14.23 -10.32 -11.63
N VAL A 202 14.85 -10.93 -12.64
CA VAL A 202 15.37 -12.31 -12.61
C VAL A 202 16.88 -12.27 -12.68
N SER A 203 17.57 -13.10 -11.87
CA SER A 203 19.04 -13.25 -11.81
C SER A 203 19.45 -14.65 -12.24
#